data_b2cb5359c9c824775ca37d46301a2880
#
_entry.id   b2cb5359c9c824775ca37d46301a2880
#
_cell.length_a   1.000
_cell.length_b   1.000
_cell.length_c   1.000
_cell.angle_alpha   90.00
_cell.angle_beta   90.00
_cell.angle_gamma   90.00
#
_symmetry.space_group_name_H-M   'P 1'
#
loop_
_entity.id
_entity.type
_entity.pdbx_description
1 polymer ?
#
loop_
_entity_poly.entity_id
_entity_poly.type
_entity_poly.pdbx_seq_one_letter_code
_entity_poly.pdbx_strand_id
1 'polypeptide(L)'
;MALIATSIKINKPASVIFAHLTNVENMKNEYVEKIEIDGALRLGAKYKMFTKAGGRLIETVNEVVGFEQDKLVSTKTFAAPPASDMVSTYILEDEGGATKVTFQSEAQLTVPGMPSMPGMEDMMKKQMIAGFDATLAALKKKLEG
;
A
#
# COMPACT_ATOMS: atom_id res chain seq x y z
N MET A 1 -15.44 7.91 2.97
CA MET A 1 -14.26 7.18 2.49
C MET A 1 -14.55 6.56 1.15
N ALA A 2 -13.61 6.63 0.23
CA ALA A 2 -13.74 6.05 -1.09
C ALA A 2 -12.73 4.91 -1.25
N LEU A 3 -13.15 3.82 -1.89
CA LEU A 3 -12.26 2.73 -2.24
C LEU A 3 -11.66 3.00 -3.61
N ILE A 4 -10.35 3.05 -3.68
CA ILE A 4 -9.60 3.29 -4.91
C ILE A 4 -8.77 2.05 -5.21
N ALA A 5 -8.89 1.53 -6.43
CA ALA A 5 -8.19 0.31 -6.83
C ALA A 5 -7.61 0.43 -8.22
N THR A 6 -6.41 -0.09 -8.40
CA THR A 6 -5.78 -0.24 -9.70
C THR A 6 -5.14 -1.63 -9.79
N SER A 7 -4.87 -2.11 -11.00
CA SER A 7 -4.27 -3.42 -11.18
C SER A 7 -3.26 -3.44 -12.31
N ILE A 8 -2.34 -4.42 -12.25
CA ILE A 8 -1.33 -4.65 -13.28
C ILE A 8 -1.07 -6.15 -13.38
N LYS A 9 -0.69 -6.61 -14.57
CA LYS A 9 -0.27 -8.00 -14.76
C LYS A 9 1.25 -8.09 -14.68
N ILE A 10 1.73 -8.99 -13.82
CA ILE A 10 3.16 -9.25 -13.63
C ILE A 10 3.45 -10.69 -14.07
N ASN A 11 4.46 -10.88 -14.91
CA ASN A 11 4.82 -12.19 -15.47
C ASN A 11 5.68 -12.99 -14.47
N LYS A 12 5.15 -13.17 -13.27
CA LYS A 12 5.75 -13.98 -12.21
C LYS A 12 4.66 -14.72 -11.45
N PRO A 13 4.99 -15.89 -10.85
CA PRO A 13 4.02 -16.60 -10.00
C PRO A 13 3.61 -15.79 -8.78
N ALA A 14 2.41 -15.99 -8.30
CA ALA A 14 1.90 -15.31 -7.11
C ALA A 14 2.79 -15.51 -5.89
N SER A 15 3.38 -16.69 -5.72
CA SER A 15 4.29 -16.99 -4.62
C SER A 15 5.53 -16.09 -4.59
N VAL A 16 6.08 -15.80 -5.77
CA VAL A 16 7.26 -14.92 -5.90
C VAL A 16 6.87 -13.48 -5.54
N ILE A 17 5.72 -13.02 -6.05
CA ILE A 17 5.23 -11.66 -5.80
C ILE A 17 4.88 -11.50 -4.33
N PHE A 18 4.20 -12.47 -3.74
CA PHE A 18 3.80 -12.42 -2.34
C PHE A 18 5.00 -12.40 -1.40
N ALA A 19 6.01 -13.22 -1.70
CA ALA A 19 7.26 -13.24 -0.92
C ALA A 19 7.95 -11.86 -0.97
N HIS A 20 7.94 -11.20 -2.12
CA HIS A 20 8.49 -9.86 -2.27
C HIS A 20 7.71 -8.83 -1.45
N LEU A 21 6.38 -8.87 -1.54
CA LEU A 21 5.51 -7.90 -0.84
C LEU A 21 5.55 -8.05 0.67
N THR A 22 5.78 -9.25 1.17
CA THR A 22 5.80 -9.53 2.62
C THR A 22 7.20 -9.50 3.22
N ASN A 23 8.23 -9.23 2.41
CA ASN A 23 9.58 -9.04 2.91
C ASN A 23 9.79 -7.59 3.31
N VAL A 24 10.01 -7.36 4.62
CA VAL A 24 10.15 -6.01 5.18
C VAL A 24 11.27 -5.21 4.54
N GLU A 25 12.36 -5.89 4.14
CA GLU A 25 13.49 -5.22 3.50
C GLU A 25 13.10 -4.58 2.17
N ASN A 26 12.10 -5.14 1.47
CA ASN A 26 11.61 -4.61 0.20
C ASN A 26 10.70 -3.39 0.38
N MET A 27 10.25 -3.11 1.60
CA MET A 27 9.47 -1.92 1.91
C MET A 27 10.34 -0.68 2.04
N LYS A 28 11.63 -0.86 2.26
CA LYS A 28 12.58 0.24 2.38
C LYS A 28 12.89 0.83 1.00
N ASN A 29 12.90 2.14 0.92
CA ASN A 29 13.23 2.87 -0.30
C ASN A 29 13.87 4.21 0.07
N GLU A 30 14.01 5.12 -0.89
CA GLU A 30 14.63 6.42 -0.63
C GLU A 30 13.84 7.30 0.37
N TYR A 31 12.55 7.02 0.54
CA TYR A 31 11.69 7.77 1.47
C TYR A 31 11.55 7.07 2.82
N VAL A 32 11.61 5.74 2.85
CA VAL A 32 11.47 4.96 4.07
C VAL A 32 12.86 4.71 4.66
N GLU A 33 13.15 5.40 5.75
CA GLU A 33 14.48 5.31 6.38
C GLU A 33 14.63 4.06 7.24
N LYS A 34 13.55 3.66 7.93
CA LYS A 34 13.60 2.59 8.90
C LYS A 34 12.24 1.92 9.08
N ILE A 35 12.24 0.63 9.32
CA ILE A 35 11.06 -0.13 9.69
C ILE A 35 11.40 -0.92 10.95
N GLU A 36 10.58 -0.75 12.00
CA GLU A 36 10.70 -1.51 13.24
C GLU A 36 9.58 -2.52 13.34
N ILE A 37 9.92 -3.79 13.30
CA ILE A 37 8.98 -4.90 13.40
C ILE A 37 9.59 -6.00 14.26
N ASP A 38 8.76 -6.70 15.02
CA ASP A 38 9.15 -7.87 15.77
C ASP A 38 8.82 -9.12 14.96
N GLY A 39 9.83 -9.68 14.30
CA GLY A 39 9.67 -10.86 13.46
C GLY A 39 9.23 -10.56 12.05
N ALA A 40 8.62 -11.55 11.39
CA ALA A 40 8.15 -11.44 10.01
C ALA A 40 6.74 -10.86 9.95
N LEU A 41 6.36 -10.36 8.77
CA LEU A 41 4.98 -9.94 8.52
C LEU A 41 4.06 -11.16 8.63
N ARG A 42 2.98 -11.01 9.38
CA ARG A 42 1.96 -12.03 9.60
C ARG A 42 0.68 -11.37 10.06
N LEU A 43 -0.42 -12.08 10.07
CA LEU A 43 -1.69 -11.55 10.57
C LEU A 43 -1.53 -11.07 12.02
N GLY A 44 -1.94 -9.84 12.28
CA GLY A 44 -1.84 -9.23 13.59
C GLY A 44 -0.49 -8.58 13.90
N ALA A 45 0.49 -8.71 13.02
CA ALA A 45 1.79 -8.07 13.21
C ALA A 45 1.64 -6.55 13.16
N LYS A 46 2.27 -5.86 14.10
CA LYS A 46 2.32 -4.40 14.13
C LYS A 46 3.74 -3.96 13.85
N TYR A 47 3.88 -2.89 13.09
CA TYR A 47 5.20 -2.34 12.78
C TYR A 47 5.15 -0.84 12.66
N LYS A 48 6.30 -0.21 12.90
CA LYS A 48 6.47 1.22 12.75
C LYS A 48 7.31 1.49 11.50
N MET A 49 6.89 2.46 10.71
CA MET A 49 7.60 2.90 9.54
C MET A 49 8.00 4.36 9.72
N PHE A 50 9.27 4.65 9.46
CA PHE A 50 9.81 6.00 9.57
C PHE A 50 10.11 6.52 8.17
N THR A 51 9.36 7.53 7.76
CA THR A 51 9.40 8.07 6.39
C THR A 51 9.94 9.50 6.42
N LYS A 52 10.85 9.81 5.50
CA LYS A 52 11.35 11.18 5.33
C LYS A 52 10.36 12.00 4.54
N ALA A 53 9.94 13.13 5.10
CA ALA A 53 9.03 14.05 4.45
C ALA A 53 9.37 15.47 4.85
N GLY A 54 9.79 16.30 3.89
CA GLY A 54 10.09 17.71 4.12
C GLY A 54 11.14 17.98 5.19
N GLY A 55 12.19 17.16 5.24
CA GLY A 55 13.24 17.30 6.26
C GLY A 55 12.87 16.76 7.63
N ARG A 56 11.71 16.11 7.73
CA ARG A 56 11.24 15.51 8.98
C ARG A 56 11.14 14.00 8.83
N LEU A 57 11.30 13.32 9.96
CA LEU A 57 11.06 11.88 10.04
C LEU A 57 9.66 11.66 10.61
N ILE A 58 8.77 11.07 9.79
CA ILE A 58 7.39 10.81 10.18
C ILE A 58 7.26 9.35 10.55
N GLU A 59 6.78 9.11 11.77
CA GLU A 59 6.49 7.77 12.27
C GLU A 59 5.04 7.41 11.98
N THR A 60 4.82 6.24 11.37
CA THR A 60 3.49 5.67 11.18
C THR A 60 3.43 4.30 11.83
N VAL A 61 2.27 3.99 12.43
CA VAL A 61 2.02 2.67 13.03
C VAL A 61 1.11 1.91 12.09
N ASN A 62 1.47 0.67 11.79
CA ASN A 62 0.76 -0.18 10.85
C ASN A 62 0.47 -1.54 11.47
N GLU A 63 -0.62 -2.15 11.06
CA GLU A 63 -1.00 -3.49 11.50
C GLU A 63 -1.45 -4.33 10.31
N VAL A 64 -0.98 -5.56 10.24
CA VAL A 64 -1.42 -6.51 9.21
C VAL A 64 -2.79 -7.05 9.64
N VAL A 65 -3.84 -6.65 8.93
CA VAL A 65 -5.22 -7.01 9.26
C VAL A 65 -5.81 -8.07 8.33
N GLY A 66 -5.10 -8.42 7.25
CA GLY A 66 -5.47 -9.50 6.35
C GLY A 66 -4.21 -10.16 5.81
N PHE A 67 -4.17 -11.48 5.82
CA PHE A 67 -3.01 -12.23 5.35
C PHE A 67 -3.44 -13.60 4.89
N GLU A 68 -3.41 -13.82 3.57
CA GLU A 68 -3.68 -15.11 2.96
C GLU A 68 -2.51 -15.43 2.04
N GLN A 69 -1.84 -16.54 2.30
CA GLN A 69 -0.63 -16.93 1.59
C GLN A 69 -0.84 -16.91 0.07
N ASP A 70 0.01 -16.16 -0.65
CA ASP A 70 0.02 -16.03 -2.11
C ASP A 70 -1.26 -15.43 -2.71
N LYS A 71 -2.14 -14.86 -1.89
CA LYS A 71 -3.43 -14.31 -2.36
C LYS A 71 -3.67 -12.88 -1.94
N LEU A 72 -3.38 -12.53 -0.68
CA LEU A 72 -3.77 -11.25 -0.16
C LEU A 72 -2.92 -10.83 1.05
N VAL A 73 -2.54 -9.57 1.08
CA VAL A 73 -2.01 -8.94 2.29
C VAL A 73 -2.66 -7.56 2.44
N SER A 74 -3.22 -7.31 3.62
CA SER A 74 -3.91 -6.07 3.93
C SER A 74 -3.30 -5.44 5.16
N THR A 75 -3.04 -4.14 5.08
CA THR A 75 -2.38 -3.39 6.15
C THR A 75 -3.22 -2.18 6.51
N LYS A 76 -3.46 -1.99 7.81
CA LYS A 76 -4.11 -0.80 8.34
C LYS A 76 -3.04 0.16 8.85
N THR A 77 -3.09 1.39 8.37
CA THR A 77 -2.22 2.48 8.82
C THR A 77 -3.03 3.39 9.71
N PHE A 78 -2.56 3.56 10.94
CA PHE A 78 -3.24 4.39 11.94
C PHE A 78 -2.87 5.85 11.73
N ALA A 79 -3.89 6.71 11.68
CA ALA A 79 -3.72 8.14 11.50
C ALA A 79 -4.14 8.90 12.76
N ALA A 80 -3.59 10.12 12.91
CA ALA A 80 -4.01 11.01 13.98
C ALA A 80 -5.28 11.77 13.56
N PRO A 81 -6.27 11.96 14.46
CA PRO A 81 -7.43 12.79 14.15
C PRO A 81 -7.01 14.19 13.67
N PRO A 82 -7.74 14.84 12.73
CA PRO A 82 -9.02 14.40 12.14
C PRO A 82 -8.89 13.44 10.97
N ALA A 83 -7.69 13.01 10.61
CA ALA A 83 -7.49 12.04 9.54
C ALA A 83 -8.03 10.67 9.96
N SER A 84 -8.51 9.89 8.98
CA SER A 84 -9.01 8.54 9.21
C SER A 84 -7.93 7.51 8.94
N ASP A 85 -8.00 6.38 9.67
CA ASP A 85 -7.11 5.25 9.39
C ASP A 85 -7.33 4.75 7.97
N MET A 86 -6.27 4.26 7.35
CA MET A 86 -6.32 3.74 5.98
C MET A 86 -6.05 2.24 5.96
N VAL A 87 -6.81 1.52 5.14
CA VAL A 87 -6.56 0.10 4.89
C VAL A 87 -6.12 -0.05 3.44
N SER A 88 -4.93 -0.59 3.24
CA SER A 88 -4.36 -0.83 1.91
C SER A 88 -4.20 -2.33 1.69
N THR A 89 -4.61 -2.82 0.54
CA THR A 89 -4.62 -4.25 0.25
C THR A 89 -3.99 -4.55 -1.10
N TYR A 90 -3.09 -5.55 -1.11
CA TYR A 90 -2.63 -6.18 -2.33
C TYR A 90 -3.40 -7.48 -2.52
N ILE A 91 -3.99 -7.67 -3.68
CA ILE A 91 -4.72 -8.89 -4.03
C ILE A 91 -4.03 -9.52 -5.24
N LEU A 92 -3.71 -10.81 -5.13
CA LEU A 92 -3.02 -11.56 -6.18
C LEU A 92 -3.96 -12.61 -6.76
N GLU A 93 -4.12 -12.58 -8.10
CA GLU A 93 -4.94 -13.53 -8.82
C GLU A 93 -4.08 -14.24 -9.86
N ASP A 94 -3.96 -15.57 -9.73
CA ASP A 94 -3.16 -16.38 -10.66
C ASP A 94 -3.81 -16.41 -12.04
N GLU A 95 -3.01 -16.16 -13.06
CA GLU A 95 -3.45 -16.17 -14.48
C GLU A 95 -2.54 -17.05 -15.34
N GLY A 96 -2.26 -18.27 -14.85
CA GLY A 96 -1.49 -19.25 -15.65
C GLY A 96 0.00 -18.95 -15.75
N GLY A 97 0.66 -18.75 -14.62
CA GLY A 97 2.10 -18.44 -14.57
C GLY A 97 2.40 -16.96 -14.48
N ALA A 98 1.42 -16.12 -14.77
CA ALA A 98 1.46 -14.68 -14.48
C ALA A 98 0.46 -14.38 -13.39
N THR A 99 0.50 -13.20 -12.83
CA THR A 99 -0.39 -12.80 -11.73
C THR A 99 -0.95 -11.41 -11.99
N LYS A 100 -2.26 -11.28 -11.80
CA LYS A 100 -2.90 -9.97 -11.74
C LYS A 100 -2.76 -9.46 -10.33
N VAL A 101 -2.06 -8.35 -10.16
CA VAL A 101 -1.87 -7.70 -8.87
C VAL A 101 -2.78 -6.49 -8.79
N THR A 102 -3.69 -6.48 -7.83
CA THR A 102 -4.56 -5.34 -7.55
C THR A 102 -4.09 -4.68 -6.27
N PHE A 103 -3.89 -3.38 -6.31
CA PHE A 103 -3.66 -2.57 -5.12
C PHE A 103 -4.88 -1.71 -4.90
N GLN A 104 -5.46 -1.80 -3.71
CA GLN A 104 -6.62 -0.99 -3.35
C GLN A 104 -6.43 -0.37 -1.98
N SER A 105 -7.03 0.79 -1.79
CA SER A 105 -6.96 1.50 -0.52
C SER A 105 -8.25 2.27 -0.28
N GLU A 106 -8.71 2.25 0.97
CA GLU A 106 -9.76 3.16 1.40
C GLU A 106 -9.12 4.51 1.66
N ALA A 107 -9.63 5.54 1.01
CA ALA A 107 -9.05 6.87 1.08
C ALA A 107 -10.05 7.91 1.53
N GLN A 108 -9.61 8.81 2.39
CA GLN A 108 -10.36 9.98 2.78
C GLN A 108 -10.08 11.07 1.75
N LEU A 109 -11.08 11.42 0.95
CA LEU A 109 -10.95 12.41 -0.13
C LEU A 109 -11.26 13.83 0.34
N THR A 110 -11.90 13.96 1.51
CA THR A 110 -12.22 15.25 2.11
C THR A 110 -11.80 15.23 3.58
N VAL A 111 -11.38 16.38 4.09
CA VAL A 111 -11.03 16.53 5.49
C VAL A 111 -12.27 17.01 6.25
N PRO A 112 -12.70 16.33 7.33
CA PRO A 112 -13.85 16.78 8.12
C PRO A 112 -13.67 18.21 8.61
N GLY A 113 -14.71 19.02 8.40
CA GLY A 113 -14.69 20.44 8.81
C GLY A 113 -14.09 21.38 7.79
N MET A 114 -13.57 20.88 6.67
CA MET A 114 -13.09 21.70 5.57
C MET A 114 -14.07 21.69 4.40
N PRO A 115 -14.33 22.84 3.75
CA PRO A 115 -15.21 22.87 2.61
C PRO A 115 -14.59 22.11 1.43
N SER A 116 -15.40 21.26 0.78
CA SER A 116 -14.97 20.59 -0.45
C SER A 116 -15.33 21.48 -1.65
N MET A 117 -14.39 21.62 -2.58
CA MET A 117 -14.61 22.38 -3.79
C MET A 117 -15.07 21.44 -4.92
N PRO A 118 -15.89 21.94 -5.88
CA PRO A 118 -16.30 21.14 -7.03
C PRO A 118 -15.07 20.57 -7.77
N GLY A 119 -15.11 19.25 -8.05
CA GLY A 119 -14.03 18.58 -8.77
C GLY A 119 -12.82 18.19 -7.93
N MET A 120 -12.77 18.60 -6.66
CA MET A 120 -11.63 18.28 -5.78
C MET A 120 -11.51 16.78 -5.52
N GLU A 121 -12.61 16.10 -5.25
CA GLU A 121 -12.60 14.66 -5.04
C GLU A 121 -12.12 13.90 -6.26
N ASP A 122 -12.58 14.29 -7.45
CA ASP A 122 -12.16 13.65 -8.70
C ASP A 122 -10.67 13.85 -8.94
N MET A 123 -10.16 15.05 -8.66
CA MET A 123 -8.73 15.33 -8.79
C MET A 123 -7.90 14.49 -7.84
N MET A 124 -8.33 14.35 -6.59
CA MET A 124 -7.64 13.55 -5.60
C MET A 124 -7.65 12.07 -5.98
N LYS A 125 -8.78 11.56 -6.49
CA LYS A 125 -8.86 10.18 -6.99
C LYS A 125 -7.87 9.95 -8.12
N LYS A 126 -7.80 10.87 -9.09
CA LYS A 126 -6.87 10.76 -10.21
C LYS A 126 -5.42 10.74 -9.75
N GLN A 127 -5.06 11.59 -8.79
CA GLN A 127 -3.72 11.62 -8.24
C GLN A 127 -3.37 10.33 -7.51
N MET A 128 -4.32 9.78 -6.74
CA MET A 128 -4.10 8.51 -6.04
C MET A 128 -3.99 7.33 -7.01
N ILE A 129 -4.83 7.28 -8.04
CA ILE A 129 -4.74 6.25 -9.07
C ILE A 129 -3.38 6.32 -9.76
N ALA A 130 -2.92 7.50 -10.13
CA ALA A 130 -1.61 7.68 -10.75
C ALA A 130 -0.49 7.21 -9.83
N GLY A 131 -0.57 7.50 -8.53
CA GLY A 131 0.39 7.03 -7.54
C GLY A 131 0.38 5.51 -7.37
N PHE A 132 -0.80 4.91 -7.34
CA PHE A 132 -0.94 3.46 -7.24
C PHE A 132 -0.43 2.77 -8.50
N ASP A 133 -0.73 3.31 -9.69
CA ASP A 133 -0.22 2.78 -10.96
C ASP A 133 1.30 2.85 -11.00
N ALA A 134 1.89 3.94 -10.51
CA ALA A 134 3.34 4.08 -10.44
C ALA A 134 3.95 3.06 -9.47
N THR A 135 3.30 2.81 -8.34
CA THR A 135 3.73 1.80 -7.37
C THR A 135 3.72 0.41 -7.99
N LEU A 136 2.64 0.05 -8.68
CA LEU A 136 2.53 -1.25 -9.33
C LEU A 136 3.51 -1.39 -10.50
N ALA A 137 3.73 -0.33 -11.27
CA ALA A 137 4.70 -0.34 -12.36
C ALA A 137 6.13 -0.53 -11.81
N ALA A 138 6.47 0.11 -10.71
CA ALA A 138 7.77 -0.07 -10.05
C ALA A 138 7.94 -1.49 -9.53
N LEU A 139 6.89 -2.08 -8.96
CA LEU A 139 6.88 -3.47 -8.49
C LEU A 139 7.12 -4.42 -9.67
N LYS A 140 6.41 -4.22 -10.77
CA LYS A 140 6.56 -5.02 -11.99
C LYS A 140 8.00 -4.96 -12.51
N LYS A 141 8.55 -3.76 -12.62
CA LYS A 141 9.92 -3.55 -13.08
C LYS A 141 10.94 -4.25 -12.19
N LYS A 142 10.73 -4.18 -10.89
CA LYS A 142 11.64 -4.78 -9.91
C LYS A 142 11.63 -6.31 -10.00
N LEU A 143 10.46 -6.92 -10.25
CA LEU A 143 10.30 -8.37 -10.30
C LEU A 143 10.61 -8.97 -11.66
N GLU A 144 10.37 -8.25 -12.74
CA GLU A 144 10.64 -8.75 -14.09
C GLU A 144 12.03 -8.37 -14.62
N GLY A 145 12.71 -7.51 -13.91
CA GLY A 145 14.03 -7.03 -14.29
C GLY A 145 13.96 -5.61 -14.77
#